data_91cd8fe16981966ffe5911898aece994
#
_entry.id   91cd8fe16981966ffe5911898aece994
#
_cell.length_a   1.000
_cell.length_b   1.000
_cell.length_c   1.000
_cell.angle_alpha   90.00
_cell.angle_beta   90.00
_cell.angle_gamma   90.00
#
_symmetry.space_group_name_H-M   'P 1'
#
loop_
_entity.id
_entity.type
_entity.pdbx_description
1 polymer ?
#
loop_
_entity_poly.entity_id
_entity_poly.type
_entity_poly.pdbx_seq_one_letter_code
_entity_poly.pdbx_strand_id
1 'polypeptide(L)'
;MAKKVKIKKTLVEQILSKAGIPHQGIQINALEGELPQGYERDQIFKTLALLGDKTGPIIGIVPITQHLSEKKLAKISGNKKVSMIPQKDLEKTTGYIHGANNPVGIRQKYNYPIFIDKIALDLDQMIVSAGEVGHSIIVAPQDLANFVKADFADILEGSQE
;
A
#
# COMPACT_ATOMS: atom_id res chain seq x y z
N MET A 1 -3.17 39.62 -4.17
CA MET A 1 -3.38 38.30 -4.77
C MET A 1 -3.03 37.23 -3.77
N ALA A 2 -3.95 36.37 -3.50
CA ALA A 2 -3.69 35.29 -2.55
C ALA A 2 -2.66 34.34 -3.13
N LYS A 3 -1.62 34.05 -2.38
CA LYS A 3 -0.63 33.06 -2.80
C LYS A 3 -1.30 31.68 -2.77
N LYS A 4 -1.27 31.01 -3.90
CA LYS A 4 -1.60 29.60 -3.92
C LYS A 4 -0.57 28.86 -3.09
N VAL A 5 -1.03 28.17 -2.08
CA VAL A 5 -0.16 27.27 -1.34
C VAL A 5 0.13 26.10 -2.29
N LYS A 6 1.35 26.02 -2.75
CA LYS A 6 1.77 24.86 -3.53
C LYS A 6 1.91 23.68 -2.59
N ILE A 7 1.09 22.68 -2.81
CA ILE A 7 1.25 21.41 -2.12
C ILE A 7 2.46 20.73 -2.74
N LYS A 8 3.49 20.54 -1.94
CA LYS A 8 4.71 19.90 -2.41
C LYS A 8 4.43 18.43 -2.66
N LYS A 9 4.80 17.95 -3.83
CA LYS A 9 4.68 16.53 -4.15
C LYS A 9 5.64 15.72 -3.28
N THR A 10 5.14 14.59 -2.77
CA THR A 10 6.00 13.65 -2.05
C THR A 10 6.94 12.95 -3.03
N LEU A 11 7.96 12.28 -2.51
CA LEU A 11 8.86 11.51 -3.35
C LEU A 11 8.09 10.44 -4.15
N VAL A 12 7.10 9.80 -3.52
CA VAL A 12 6.26 8.80 -4.19
C VAL A 12 5.55 9.40 -5.41
N GLU A 13 4.96 10.59 -5.24
CA GLU A 13 4.29 11.27 -6.35
C GLU A 13 5.27 11.64 -7.45
N GLN A 14 6.48 12.08 -7.07
CA GLN A 14 7.51 12.41 -8.05
C GLN A 14 7.93 11.18 -8.84
N ILE A 15 8.07 10.04 -8.17
CA ILE A 15 8.44 8.77 -8.81
C ILE A 15 7.36 8.37 -9.82
N LEU A 16 6.10 8.43 -9.44
CA LEU A 16 5.00 8.07 -10.32
C LEU A 16 4.87 9.03 -11.50
N SER A 17 5.03 10.34 -11.26
CA SER A 17 4.97 11.34 -12.32
C SER A 17 6.07 11.11 -13.34
N LYS A 18 7.29 10.85 -12.87
CA LYS A 18 8.42 10.62 -13.76
C LYS A 18 8.24 9.35 -14.58
N ALA A 19 7.58 8.35 -14.02
CA ALA A 19 7.31 7.08 -14.71
C ALA A 19 6.10 7.15 -15.64
N GLY A 20 5.37 8.28 -15.63
CA GLY A 20 4.17 8.42 -16.45
C GLY A 20 2.98 7.64 -15.96
N ILE A 21 2.95 7.29 -14.68
CA ILE A 21 1.83 6.54 -14.08
C ILE A 21 0.74 7.52 -13.66
N PRO A 22 -0.49 7.42 -14.20
CA PRO A 22 -1.57 8.31 -13.80
C PRO A 22 -1.89 8.14 -12.32
N HIS A 23 -1.98 9.25 -11.60
CA HIS A 23 -2.33 9.26 -10.18
C HIS A 23 -2.77 10.65 -9.78
N GLN A 24 -3.40 10.73 -8.60
CA GLN A 24 -3.80 12.01 -8.02
C GLN A 24 -3.34 12.06 -6.57
N GLY A 25 -2.51 13.04 -6.24
CA GLY A 25 -2.09 13.25 -4.85
C GLY A 25 -3.16 14.01 -4.09
N ILE A 26 -3.40 13.61 -2.85
CA ILE A 26 -4.37 14.26 -1.98
C ILE A 26 -3.78 14.43 -0.58
N GLN A 27 -4.09 15.58 0.04
CA GLN A 27 -3.67 15.86 1.42
C GLN A 27 -4.77 15.41 2.38
N ILE A 28 -4.93 14.10 2.48
CA ILE A 28 -5.94 13.48 3.34
C ILE A 28 -5.27 12.34 4.07
N ASN A 29 -5.52 12.25 5.37
CA ASN A 29 -5.05 11.10 6.15
C ASN A 29 -6.08 9.98 6.01
N ALA A 30 -6.04 9.30 4.86
CA ALA A 30 -6.99 8.25 4.55
C ALA A 30 -6.92 7.09 5.54
N LEU A 31 -5.72 6.77 6.01
CA LEU A 31 -5.53 5.68 6.97
C LEU A 31 -6.18 5.97 8.32
N GLU A 32 -6.41 7.25 8.65
CA GLU A 32 -7.13 7.65 9.85
C GLU A 32 -8.63 7.82 9.61
N GLY A 33 -9.09 7.45 8.42
CA GLY A 33 -10.52 7.46 8.10
C GLY A 33 -11.03 8.67 7.34
N GLU A 34 -10.15 9.60 6.97
CA GLU A 34 -10.56 10.71 6.12
C GLU A 34 -10.84 10.20 4.70
N LEU A 35 -11.94 10.70 4.10
CA LEU A 35 -12.34 10.27 2.77
C LEU A 35 -12.40 11.44 1.81
N PRO A 36 -11.79 11.32 0.61
CA PRO A 36 -12.06 12.30 -0.43
C PRO A 36 -13.48 12.12 -0.95
N GLN A 37 -14.09 13.22 -1.40
CA GLN A 37 -15.43 13.18 -1.92
C GLN A 37 -15.53 12.23 -3.12
N GLY A 38 -16.56 11.39 -3.10
CA GLY A 38 -16.78 10.43 -4.19
C GLY A 38 -16.10 9.08 -4.00
N TYR A 39 -15.44 8.87 -2.87
CA TYR A 39 -14.75 7.62 -2.58
C TYR A 39 -15.31 6.95 -1.33
N GLU A 40 -15.09 5.65 -1.22
CA GLU A 40 -15.55 4.85 -0.10
C GLU A 40 -14.38 4.27 0.67
N ARG A 41 -14.61 3.92 1.94
CA ARG A 41 -13.55 3.39 2.79
C ARG A 41 -12.94 2.11 2.24
N ASP A 42 -13.73 1.29 1.55
CA ASP A 42 -13.22 0.06 0.95
C ASP A 42 -12.21 0.30 -0.17
N GLN A 43 -12.08 1.53 -0.64
CA GLN A 43 -11.08 1.89 -1.65
C GLN A 43 -9.74 2.30 -1.03
N ILE A 44 -9.69 2.45 0.29
CA ILE A 44 -8.46 2.82 1.00
C ILE A 44 -7.75 1.55 1.43
N PHE A 45 -6.49 1.42 1.02
CA PHE A 45 -5.66 0.25 1.32
C PHE A 45 -4.51 0.62 2.22
N LYS A 46 -4.19 -0.27 3.14
CA LYS A 46 -3.01 -0.13 4.00
C LYS A 46 -1.90 -1.05 3.50
N THR A 47 -0.67 -0.60 3.64
CA THR A 47 0.50 -1.35 3.25
C THR A 47 1.13 -1.95 4.49
N LEU A 48 1.13 -3.27 4.59
CA LEU A 48 1.60 -3.98 5.77
C LEU A 48 2.91 -4.69 5.45
N ALA A 49 3.84 -4.65 6.40
CA ALA A 49 5.11 -5.35 6.28
C ALA A 49 5.10 -6.56 7.21
N LEU A 50 5.44 -7.71 6.67
CA LEU A 50 5.46 -8.97 7.41
C LEU A 50 6.81 -9.64 7.19
N LEU A 51 7.13 -10.57 8.06
CA LEU A 51 8.36 -11.37 7.94
C LEU A 51 7.97 -12.81 7.66
N GLY A 52 8.43 -13.32 6.52
CA GLY A 52 8.24 -14.71 6.14
C GLY A 52 9.47 -15.54 6.51
N ASP A 53 9.27 -16.77 6.92
CA ASP A 53 10.37 -17.64 7.33
C ASP A 53 11.31 -18.01 6.18
N LYS A 54 10.83 -17.99 4.95
CA LYS A 54 11.64 -18.29 3.77
C LYS A 54 11.98 -17.07 2.93
N THR A 55 11.04 -16.14 2.80
CA THR A 55 11.24 -14.97 1.93
C THR A 55 11.92 -13.80 2.61
N GLY A 56 11.92 -13.76 3.95
CA GLY A 56 12.25 -12.52 4.67
C GLY A 56 11.08 -11.55 4.57
N PRO A 57 11.37 -10.24 4.53
CA PRO A 57 10.29 -9.25 4.49
C PRO A 57 9.39 -9.40 3.26
N ILE A 58 8.09 -9.24 3.48
CA ILE A 58 7.07 -9.38 2.45
C ILE A 58 6.00 -8.33 2.71
N ILE A 59 5.40 -7.81 1.65
CA ILE A 59 4.44 -6.71 1.73
C ILE A 59 3.07 -7.21 1.33
N GLY A 60 2.08 -6.89 2.18
CA GLY A 60 0.67 -7.18 1.88
C GLY A 60 -0.14 -5.90 1.88
N ILE A 61 -0.96 -5.70 0.87
CA ILE A 61 -1.76 -4.48 0.70
C ILE A 61 -3.22 -4.89 0.70
N VAL A 62 -3.96 -4.42 1.71
CA VAL A 62 -5.34 -4.81 1.94
C VAL A 62 -6.19 -3.60 2.31
N PRO A 63 -7.53 -3.66 2.08
CA PRO A 63 -8.40 -2.56 2.51
C PRO A 63 -8.30 -2.30 4.00
N ILE A 64 -8.40 -1.04 4.40
CA ILE A 64 -8.35 -0.68 5.83
C ILE A 64 -9.54 -1.25 6.61
N THR A 65 -10.62 -1.59 5.92
CA THR A 65 -11.84 -2.13 6.53
C THR A 65 -11.75 -3.63 6.81
N GLN A 66 -10.66 -4.29 6.38
CA GLN A 66 -10.51 -5.73 6.51
C GLN A 66 -9.15 -6.09 7.07
N HIS A 67 -8.98 -7.37 7.40
CA HIS A 67 -7.75 -7.85 8.02
C HIS A 67 -7.02 -8.81 7.09
N LEU A 68 -5.70 -8.65 7.03
CA LEU A 68 -4.84 -9.55 6.27
C LEU A 68 -4.77 -10.91 6.97
N SER A 69 -4.86 -11.97 6.19
CA SER A 69 -4.68 -13.34 6.68
C SER A 69 -3.21 -13.73 6.53
N GLU A 70 -2.53 -13.87 7.67
CA GLU A 70 -1.13 -14.33 7.65
C GLU A 70 -1.02 -15.72 7.06
N LYS A 71 -2.00 -16.58 7.34
CA LYS A 71 -2.03 -17.95 6.83
C LYS A 71 -2.13 -17.98 5.30
N LYS A 72 -3.03 -17.19 4.74
CA LYS A 72 -3.18 -17.13 3.28
C LYS A 72 -1.95 -16.53 2.62
N LEU A 73 -1.40 -15.47 3.20
CA LEU A 73 -0.21 -14.85 2.67
C LEU A 73 0.98 -15.81 2.72
N ALA A 74 1.14 -16.54 3.81
CA ALA A 74 2.20 -17.55 3.91
C ALA A 74 2.09 -18.56 2.79
N LYS A 75 0.88 -19.08 2.59
CA LYS A 75 0.66 -20.09 1.56
C LYS A 75 0.98 -19.59 0.16
N ILE A 76 0.50 -18.39 -0.18
CA ILE A 76 0.67 -17.85 -1.54
C ILE A 76 2.12 -17.44 -1.80
N SER A 77 2.86 -17.08 -0.78
CA SER A 77 4.25 -16.63 -0.91
C SER A 77 5.28 -17.74 -0.75
N GLY A 78 4.84 -18.96 -0.45
CA GLY A 78 5.75 -20.07 -0.27
C GLY A 78 6.41 -20.14 1.10
N ASN A 79 5.88 -19.42 2.07
CA ASN A 79 6.34 -19.45 3.46
C ASN A 79 5.54 -20.48 4.25
N LYS A 80 6.13 -21.04 5.29
CA LYS A 80 5.40 -21.82 6.26
C LYS A 80 4.67 -20.91 7.22
N LYS A 81 5.31 -19.80 7.57
CA LYS A 81 4.76 -18.84 8.52
C LYS A 81 5.17 -17.43 8.13
N VAL A 82 4.23 -16.50 8.25
CA VAL A 82 4.53 -15.08 8.17
C VAL A 82 3.94 -14.42 9.42
N SER A 83 4.57 -13.35 9.88
CA SER A 83 4.10 -12.61 11.03
C SER A 83 4.34 -11.12 10.81
N MET A 84 3.49 -10.29 11.42
CA MET A 84 3.64 -8.85 11.32
C MET A 84 4.98 -8.41 11.90
N ILE A 85 5.66 -7.51 11.20
CA ILE A 85 6.88 -6.92 11.71
C ILE A 85 6.49 -5.92 12.80
N PRO A 86 7.12 -6.01 14.00
CA PRO A 86 6.80 -5.06 15.07
C PRO A 86 7.02 -3.62 14.62
N GLN A 87 6.17 -2.70 15.10
CA GLN A 87 6.25 -1.30 14.70
C GLN A 87 7.64 -0.69 14.94
N LYS A 88 8.31 -1.10 16.00
CA LYS A 88 9.67 -0.62 16.30
C LYS A 88 10.70 -0.99 15.25
N ASP A 89 10.43 -2.04 14.45
CA ASP A 89 11.33 -2.52 13.42
C ASP A 89 10.90 -2.08 12.02
N LEU A 90 9.75 -1.43 11.90
CA LEU A 90 9.14 -1.11 10.62
C LEU A 90 10.02 -0.20 9.77
N GLU A 91 10.47 0.90 10.34
CA GLU A 91 11.24 1.89 9.57
C GLU A 91 12.56 1.33 9.05
N LYS A 92 13.25 0.54 9.87
CA LYS A 92 14.51 -0.05 9.40
C LYS A 92 14.29 -1.13 8.34
N THR A 93 13.09 -1.72 8.30
CA THR A 93 12.75 -2.76 7.32
C THR A 93 12.27 -2.16 6.01
N THR A 94 11.43 -1.13 6.05
CA THR A 94 10.76 -0.58 4.85
C THR A 94 11.27 0.80 4.46
N GLY A 95 11.90 1.51 5.37
CA GLY A 95 12.30 2.90 5.17
C GLY A 95 11.19 3.89 5.51
N TYR A 96 10.04 3.43 5.99
CA TYR A 96 8.89 4.29 6.31
C TYR A 96 8.34 3.99 7.68
N ILE A 97 7.84 5.03 8.36
CA ILE A 97 7.17 4.87 9.65
C ILE A 97 5.73 4.43 9.42
N HIS A 98 5.08 4.00 10.51
CA HIS A 98 3.67 3.64 10.49
C HIS A 98 2.84 4.82 9.95
N GLY A 99 1.92 4.54 9.03
CA GLY A 99 1.10 5.57 8.39
C GLY A 99 1.71 6.15 7.12
N ALA A 100 3.00 5.92 6.89
CA ALA A 100 3.67 6.37 5.67
C ALA A 100 4.12 5.21 4.78
N ASN A 101 3.95 3.97 5.24
CA ASN A 101 4.30 2.78 4.47
C ASN A 101 3.58 2.78 3.14
N ASN A 102 4.29 2.47 2.07
CA ASN A 102 3.71 2.47 0.74
C ASN A 102 4.51 1.56 -0.20
N PRO A 103 3.84 0.97 -1.20
CA PRO A 103 4.53 0.03 -2.09
C PRO A 103 5.51 0.70 -3.04
N VAL A 104 5.24 1.93 -3.46
CA VAL A 104 6.09 2.61 -4.44
C VAL A 104 7.47 2.87 -3.86
N GLY A 105 7.54 3.51 -2.70
CA GLY A 105 8.81 3.82 -2.06
C GLY A 105 9.55 2.57 -1.62
N ILE A 106 8.83 1.57 -1.13
CA ILE A 106 9.44 0.30 -0.72
C ILE A 106 10.09 -0.38 -1.93
N ARG A 107 9.41 -0.44 -3.07
CA ARG A 107 9.96 -1.06 -4.28
C ARG A 107 11.22 -0.37 -4.77
N GLN A 108 11.33 0.95 -4.58
CA GLN A 108 12.52 1.68 -5.00
C GLN A 108 13.76 1.28 -4.20
N LYS A 109 13.56 0.80 -2.98
CA LYS A 109 14.67 0.47 -2.07
C LYS A 109 14.94 -1.01 -1.96
N TYR A 110 13.90 -1.83 -2.09
CA TYR A 110 13.98 -3.26 -1.78
C TYR A 110 13.27 -4.09 -2.83
N ASN A 111 13.66 -5.34 -2.90
CA ASN A 111 13.05 -6.30 -3.82
C ASN A 111 12.13 -7.27 -3.08
N TYR A 112 11.43 -6.80 -2.07
CA TYR A 112 10.50 -7.64 -1.31
C TYR A 112 9.32 -8.08 -2.18
N PRO A 113 8.81 -9.30 -2.01
CA PRO A 113 7.55 -9.69 -2.68
C PRO A 113 6.42 -8.79 -2.20
N ILE A 114 5.57 -8.35 -3.12
CA ILE A 114 4.42 -7.49 -2.82
C ILE A 114 3.16 -8.17 -3.33
N PHE A 115 2.17 -8.30 -2.44
CA PHE A 115 0.87 -8.85 -2.80
C PHE A 115 -0.21 -7.85 -2.47
N ILE A 116 -1.14 -7.67 -3.42
CA ILE A 116 -2.33 -6.81 -3.24
C ILE A 116 -3.52 -7.74 -3.23
N ASP A 117 -4.42 -7.58 -2.23
CA ASP A 117 -5.59 -8.43 -2.24
C ASP A 117 -6.38 -8.28 -3.54
N LYS A 118 -6.86 -9.38 -4.06
CA LYS A 118 -7.54 -9.41 -5.36
C LYS A 118 -8.80 -8.56 -5.41
N ILE A 119 -9.34 -8.16 -4.26
CA ILE A 119 -10.52 -7.28 -4.22
C ILE A 119 -10.25 -5.95 -4.93
N ALA A 120 -8.98 -5.54 -5.00
CA ALA A 120 -8.60 -4.32 -5.71
C ALA A 120 -8.95 -4.39 -7.20
N LEU A 121 -9.01 -5.59 -7.78
CA LEU A 121 -9.34 -5.75 -9.19
C LEU A 121 -10.79 -5.34 -9.51
N ASP A 122 -11.64 -5.25 -8.49
CA ASP A 122 -13.02 -4.83 -8.66
C ASP A 122 -13.18 -3.31 -8.60
N LEU A 123 -12.08 -2.58 -8.38
CA LEU A 123 -12.11 -1.13 -8.20
C LEU A 123 -11.46 -0.43 -9.39
N ASP A 124 -12.02 0.73 -9.76
CA ASP A 124 -11.39 1.59 -10.77
C ASP A 124 -10.19 2.33 -10.19
N GLN A 125 -10.29 2.72 -8.92
CA GLN A 125 -9.25 3.47 -8.24
C GLN A 125 -9.09 2.95 -6.82
N MET A 126 -7.85 2.95 -6.34
CA MET A 126 -7.56 2.66 -4.94
C MET A 126 -6.74 3.80 -4.35
N ILE A 127 -6.73 3.90 -3.04
CA ILE A 127 -6.04 4.95 -2.32
C ILE A 127 -5.00 4.30 -1.41
N VAL A 128 -3.76 4.75 -1.52
CA VAL A 128 -2.66 4.27 -0.68
C VAL A 128 -1.86 5.46 -0.17
N SER A 129 -1.03 5.24 0.84
CA SER A 129 -0.17 6.28 1.37
C SER A 129 0.79 6.78 0.27
N ALA A 130 1.05 8.07 0.30
CA ALA A 130 2.02 8.70 -0.61
C ALA A 130 3.41 8.81 0.00
N GLY A 131 3.68 8.09 1.09
CA GLY A 131 5.00 8.07 1.72
C GLY A 131 5.18 9.08 2.84
N GLU A 132 4.15 9.85 3.16
CA GLU A 132 4.14 10.80 4.28
C GLU A 132 2.80 10.73 4.95
N VAL A 133 2.80 10.80 6.27
CA VAL A 133 1.54 10.81 7.03
C VAL A 133 0.70 12.01 6.59
N GLY A 134 -0.57 11.78 6.32
CA GLY A 134 -1.48 12.84 5.86
C GLY A 134 -1.46 13.08 4.36
N HIS A 135 -0.65 12.35 3.63
CA HIS A 135 -0.63 12.41 2.16
C HIS A 135 -0.96 11.04 1.59
N SER A 136 -1.88 11.02 0.64
CA SER A 136 -2.31 9.80 -0.03
C SER A 136 -2.30 10.00 -1.53
N ILE A 137 -2.32 8.91 -2.28
CA ILE A 137 -2.49 8.95 -3.73
C ILE A 137 -3.65 8.09 -4.13
N ILE A 138 -4.35 8.53 -5.17
CA ILE A 138 -5.40 7.79 -5.83
C ILE A 138 -4.80 7.25 -7.11
N VAL A 139 -4.86 5.95 -7.32
CA VAL A 139 -4.21 5.29 -8.45
C VAL A 139 -5.01 4.06 -8.88
N ALA A 140 -4.98 3.76 -10.17
CA ALA A 140 -5.63 2.54 -10.67
C ALA A 140 -4.87 1.31 -10.15
N PRO A 141 -5.59 0.31 -9.62
CA PRO A 141 -4.93 -0.88 -9.05
C PRO A 141 -3.96 -1.57 -10.01
N GLN A 142 -4.35 -1.71 -11.27
CA GLN A 142 -3.51 -2.39 -12.26
C GLN A 142 -2.24 -1.60 -12.54
N ASP A 143 -2.34 -0.27 -12.61
CA ASP A 143 -1.18 0.58 -12.83
C ASP A 143 -0.20 0.49 -11.68
N LEU A 144 -0.72 0.52 -10.46
CA LEU A 144 0.13 0.38 -9.27
C LEU A 144 0.81 -0.99 -9.24
N ALA A 145 0.04 -2.05 -9.43
CA ALA A 145 0.57 -3.41 -9.39
C ALA A 145 1.66 -3.62 -10.44
N ASN A 146 1.44 -3.14 -11.65
CA ASN A 146 2.44 -3.26 -12.71
C ASN A 146 3.71 -2.51 -12.37
N PHE A 147 3.58 -1.30 -11.84
CA PHE A 147 4.74 -0.48 -11.53
C PHE A 147 5.59 -1.06 -10.40
N VAL A 148 4.95 -1.54 -9.32
CA VAL A 148 5.68 -2.09 -8.17
C VAL A 148 5.92 -3.60 -8.29
N LYS A 149 5.48 -4.21 -9.39
CA LYS A 149 5.62 -5.65 -9.62
C LYS A 149 4.96 -6.48 -8.52
N ALA A 150 3.74 -6.08 -8.18
CA ALA A 150 2.94 -6.79 -7.20
C ALA A 150 2.05 -7.82 -7.88
N ASP A 151 1.71 -8.87 -7.16
CA ASP A 151 0.76 -9.87 -7.60
C ASP A 151 -0.56 -9.69 -6.83
N PHE A 152 -1.67 -9.90 -7.53
CA PHE A 152 -2.97 -9.94 -6.87
C PHE A 152 -3.22 -11.34 -6.35
N ALA A 153 -3.72 -11.43 -5.12
CA ALA A 153 -3.96 -12.72 -4.48
C ALA A 153 -5.03 -12.60 -3.40
N ASP A 154 -5.61 -13.72 -3.00
CA ASP A 154 -6.56 -13.76 -1.90
C ASP A 154 -5.78 -13.82 -0.59
N ILE A 155 -5.73 -12.70 0.12
CA ILE A 155 -4.98 -12.57 1.37
C ILE A 155 -5.81 -11.98 2.52
N LEU A 156 -7.14 -12.00 2.42
CA LEU A 156 -8.01 -11.45 3.47
C LEU A 156 -8.56 -12.53 4.39
N GLU A 157 -8.64 -12.21 5.69
CA GLU A 157 -9.33 -13.04 6.65
C GLU A 157 -10.83 -13.01 6.40
N GLY A 158 -11.52 -14.04 6.86
CA GLY A 158 -12.97 -14.08 6.85
C GLY A 158 -13.63 -14.35 5.51
N SER A 159 -12.86 -14.45 4.43
CA SER A 159 -13.46 -14.88 3.18
C SER A 159 -13.74 -16.38 3.29
N GLN A 160 -14.99 -16.70 3.23
CA GLN A 160 -15.42 -18.06 3.30
C GLN A 160 -15.16 -18.72 2.01
N GLU A 161 -14.75 -19.71 2.15
CA GLU A 161 -14.67 -20.41 1.17
C GLU A 161 -14.91 -20.85 0.63
#